data_5657fed4408bf2a9d287d9c2f1db64c6
#
_entry.id   5657fed4408bf2a9d287d9c2f1db64c6
#
_cell.length_a   1.000
_cell.length_b   1.000
_cell.length_c   1.000
_cell.angle_alpha   90.00
_cell.angle_beta   90.00
_cell.angle_gamma   90.00
#
_symmetry.space_group_name_H-M   'P 1'
#
loop_
_entity.id
_entity.type
_entity.pdbx_description
1 polymer ?
#
loop_
_entity_poly.entity_id
_entity_poly.type
_entity_poly.pdbx_seq_one_letter_code
_entity_poly.pdbx_strand_id
1 'polypeptide(L)'
;MRDPARVRTIGLEQDSGRIQVHATPKPQGGPGMIVVQVAGSVISSGTERSKLELAGASTLEKARRRPDQVAKVLDSIRTDGLVATYQKVTERLATPQPLGYSLAGTILEVGEDCEGFHVGMRVACGGATASHAEVVAVPRNLVVPIPHGVPMHDACFATLASIPLHAIRVGEVAIGDRVLVIGLGLMGQLAARLCACAGARVFGVDPDKSRADLALQW
;
A
#
# COMPACT_ATOMS: atom_id res chain seq x y z
N MET A 1 2.56 0.88 30.91
CA MET A 1 3.64 1.71 30.34
C MET A 1 3.99 1.13 28.99
N ARG A 2 4.01 1.92 27.89
CA ARG A 2 4.35 1.40 26.56
C ARG A 2 5.86 1.18 26.47
N ASP A 3 6.27 0.03 25.94
CA ASP A 3 7.69 -0.24 25.64
C ASP A 3 8.12 0.66 24.47
N PRO A 4 9.07 1.58 24.66
CA PRO A 4 9.53 2.50 23.60
C PRO A 4 10.25 1.79 22.45
N ALA A 5 10.70 0.55 22.66
CA ALA A 5 11.34 -0.27 21.64
C ALA A 5 10.34 -0.99 20.71
N ARG A 6 9.04 -0.88 20.96
CA ARG A 6 7.99 -1.55 20.18
C ARG A 6 6.97 -0.56 19.63
N VAL A 7 6.45 -0.86 18.45
CA VAL A 7 5.43 -0.10 17.73
C VAL A 7 4.25 -1.00 17.37
N ARG A 8 3.06 -0.41 17.27
CA ARG A 8 1.88 -1.14 16.82
C ARG A 8 1.85 -1.19 15.30
N THR A 9 1.56 -2.38 14.77
CA THR A 9 1.37 -2.64 13.35
C THR A 9 0.09 -3.43 13.17
N ILE A 10 -0.70 -3.11 12.14
CA ILE A 10 -1.87 -3.90 11.76
C ILE A 10 -1.39 -5.02 10.84
N GLY A 11 -1.65 -6.25 11.23
CA GLY A 11 -1.27 -7.44 10.49
C GLY A 11 -2.46 -8.36 10.22
N LEU A 12 -2.38 -9.08 9.11
CA LEU A 12 -3.31 -10.14 8.72
C LEU A 12 -2.70 -11.49 9.07
N GLU A 13 -3.36 -12.25 9.91
CA GLU A 13 -3.00 -13.63 10.20
C GLU A 13 -3.34 -14.51 9.01
N GLN A 14 -2.35 -15.23 8.50
CA GLN A 14 -2.47 -16.01 7.26
C GLN A 14 -3.25 -17.31 7.42
N ASP A 15 -3.39 -17.81 8.64
CA ASP A 15 -4.10 -19.04 8.99
C ASP A 15 -5.58 -18.80 9.31
N SER A 16 -5.87 -17.71 10.03
CA SER A 16 -7.22 -17.39 10.52
C SER A 16 -7.95 -16.37 9.65
N GLY A 17 -7.22 -15.61 8.79
CA GLY A 17 -7.77 -14.48 8.04
C GLY A 17 -8.17 -13.30 8.92
N ARG A 18 -7.74 -13.26 10.18
CA ARG A 18 -8.07 -12.18 11.13
C ARG A 18 -7.11 -11.03 11.03
N ILE A 19 -7.65 -9.82 11.14
CA ILE A 19 -6.86 -8.61 11.28
C ILE A 19 -6.62 -8.36 12.77
N GLN A 20 -5.36 -8.19 13.16
CA GLN A 20 -4.99 -7.91 14.55
C GLN A 20 -3.93 -6.80 14.61
N VAL A 21 -3.88 -6.16 15.78
CA VAL A 21 -2.82 -5.21 16.13
C VAL A 21 -1.70 -5.98 16.83
N HIS A 22 -0.53 -5.97 16.21
CA HIS A 22 0.67 -6.61 16.74
C HIS A 22 1.65 -5.57 17.27
N ALA A 23 2.32 -5.87 18.36
CA ALA A 23 3.46 -5.10 18.81
C ALA A 23 4.74 -5.66 18.16
N THR A 24 5.33 -4.90 17.25
CA THR A 24 6.56 -5.28 16.53
C THR A 24 7.75 -4.44 17.03
N PRO A 25 8.99 -4.90 16.91
CA PRO A 25 10.14 -4.06 17.16
C PRO A 25 10.06 -2.77 16.34
N LYS A 26 10.47 -1.64 16.93
CA LYS A 26 10.56 -0.38 16.20
C LYS A 26 11.58 -0.54 15.07
N PRO A 27 11.22 -0.22 13.81
CA PRO A 27 12.13 -0.32 12.71
C PRO A 27 13.28 0.69 12.88
N GLN A 28 14.47 0.28 12.46
CA GLN A 28 15.67 1.10 12.46
C GLN A 28 16.01 1.50 11.02
N GLY A 29 16.66 2.65 10.85
CA GLY A 29 17.23 3.08 9.58
C GLY A 29 18.45 2.23 9.23
N GLY A 30 18.58 1.93 7.94
CA GLY A 30 19.76 1.33 7.35
C GLY A 30 20.11 2.07 6.06
N PRO A 31 21.17 1.68 5.34
CA PRO A 31 21.51 2.27 4.05
C PRO A 31 20.31 2.28 3.10
N GLY A 32 20.03 3.42 2.47
CA GLY A 32 18.91 3.60 1.56
C GLY A 32 17.51 3.58 2.21
N MET A 33 17.39 3.60 3.54
CA MET A 33 16.13 3.53 4.27
C MET A 33 15.81 4.81 5.03
N ILE A 34 14.54 5.17 5.08
CA ILE A 34 14.01 6.34 5.82
C ILE A 34 13.00 5.85 6.83
N VAL A 35 13.20 6.17 8.11
CA VAL A 35 12.27 5.85 9.20
C VAL A 35 11.26 6.98 9.35
N VAL A 36 9.98 6.64 9.31
CA VAL A 36 8.88 7.61 9.29
C VAL A 36 7.90 7.35 10.43
N GLN A 37 7.62 8.38 11.23
CA GLN A 37 6.48 8.42 12.13
C GLN A 37 5.22 8.63 11.30
N VAL A 38 4.33 7.66 11.30
CA VAL A 38 3.10 7.70 10.49
C VAL A 38 2.10 8.65 11.11
N ALA A 39 1.63 9.61 10.32
CA ALA A 39 0.53 10.50 10.68
C ALA A 39 -0.82 9.94 10.23
N GLY A 40 -0.84 9.24 9.11
CA GLY A 40 -2.01 8.57 8.57
C GLY A 40 -1.67 7.62 7.43
N SER A 41 -2.53 6.66 7.18
CA SER A 41 -2.42 5.69 6.09
C SER A 41 -3.79 5.41 5.48
N VAL A 42 -3.84 5.07 4.19
CA VAL A 42 -5.08 4.84 3.46
C VAL A 42 -5.39 3.35 3.39
N ILE A 43 -6.63 2.99 3.74
CA ILE A 43 -7.16 1.64 3.55
C ILE A 43 -7.65 1.50 2.11
N SER A 44 -7.00 0.62 1.34
CA SER A 44 -7.44 0.25 0.00
C SER A 44 -8.37 -0.94 0.08
N SER A 45 -9.68 -0.67 0.18
CA SER A 45 -10.71 -1.69 0.42
C SER A 45 -10.66 -2.85 -0.58
N GLY A 46 -10.41 -2.58 -1.87
CA GLY A 46 -10.30 -3.63 -2.89
C GLY A 46 -9.09 -4.54 -2.68
N THR A 47 -7.91 -3.95 -2.47
CA THR A 47 -6.66 -4.71 -2.31
C THR A 47 -6.64 -5.48 -0.98
N GLU A 48 -7.08 -4.84 0.10
CA GLU A 48 -7.06 -5.46 1.42
C GLU A 48 -8.11 -6.56 1.54
N ARG A 49 -9.31 -6.34 0.99
CA ARG A 49 -10.35 -7.37 0.92
C ARG A 49 -9.87 -8.61 0.17
N SER A 50 -9.20 -8.43 -0.98
CA SER A 50 -8.64 -9.57 -1.73
C SER A 50 -7.59 -10.35 -0.93
N LYS A 51 -6.77 -9.66 -0.12
CA LYS A 51 -5.82 -10.32 0.79
C LYS A 51 -6.54 -11.10 1.90
N LEU A 52 -7.60 -10.52 2.48
CA LEU A 52 -8.44 -11.17 3.50
C LEU A 52 -9.12 -12.44 2.97
N GLU A 53 -9.76 -12.34 1.81
CA GLU A 53 -10.41 -13.47 1.14
C GLU A 53 -9.42 -14.59 0.83
N LEU A 54 -8.20 -14.24 0.41
CA LEU A 54 -7.15 -15.22 0.16
C LEU A 54 -6.63 -15.85 1.46
N ALA A 55 -6.45 -15.07 2.54
CA ALA A 55 -5.98 -15.59 3.81
C ALA A 55 -6.95 -16.61 4.41
N GLY A 56 -8.27 -16.35 4.34
CA GLY A 56 -9.32 -17.26 4.81
C GLY A 56 -9.56 -18.49 3.90
N ALA A 57 -8.96 -18.54 2.71
CA ALA A 57 -9.15 -19.64 1.77
C ALA A 57 -8.36 -20.90 2.19
N SER A 58 -8.84 -22.08 1.79
CA SER A 58 -8.13 -23.33 2.02
C SER A 58 -6.78 -23.37 1.26
N THR A 59 -5.84 -24.21 1.73
CA THR A 59 -4.52 -24.34 1.11
C THR A 59 -4.61 -24.70 -0.39
N LEU A 60 -5.56 -25.56 -0.74
CA LEU A 60 -5.81 -25.94 -2.13
C LEU A 60 -6.33 -24.76 -2.97
N GLU A 61 -7.22 -23.97 -2.41
CA GLU A 61 -7.74 -22.77 -3.07
C GLU A 61 -6.69 -21.67 -3.21
N LYS A 62 -5.85 -21.48 -2.17
CA LYS A 62 -4.66 -20.61 -2.24
C LYS A 62 -3.72 -21.01 -3.37
N ALA A 63 -3.42 -22.29 -3.49
CA ALA A 63 -2.57 -22.84 -4.56
C ALA A 63 -3.19 -22.59 -5.95
N ARG A 64 -4.50 -22.78 -6.09
CA ARG A 64 -5.22 -22.59 -7.36
C ARG A 64 -5.28 -21.12 -7.79
N ARG A 65 -5.44 -20.19 -6.82
CA ARG A 65 -5.48 -18.74 -7.07
C ARG A 65 -4.10 -18.10 -7.27
N ARG A 66 -3.04 -18.76 -6.80
CA ARG A 66 -1.67 -18.25 -6.85
C ARG A 66 -0.67 -19.27 -7.43
N PRO A 67 -0.82 -19.63 -8.72
CA PRO A 67 0.09 -20.59 -9.38
C PRO A 67 1.55 -20.08 -9.38
N ASP A 68 1.76 -18.76 -9.39
CA ASP A 68 3.07 -18.12 -9.25
C ASP A 68 3.77 -18.48 -7.92
N GLN A 69 3.03 -18.59 -6.82
CA GLN A 69 3.58 -18.99 -5.53
C GLN A 69 3.87 -20.47 -5.46
N VAL A 70 3.01 -21.29 -6.08
CA VAL A 70 3.25 -22.75 -6.20
C VAL A 70 4.55 -23.02 -6.97
N ALA A 71 4.77 -22.33 -8.08
CA ALA A 71 6.01 -22.46 -8.86
C ALA A 71 7.24 -22.10 -8.00
N LYS A 72 7.19 -21.01 -7.22
CA LYS A 72 8.28 -20.63 -6.30
C LYS A 72 8.54 -21.68 -5.22
N VAL A 73 7.49 -22.30 -4.67
CA VAL A 73 7.64 -23.38 -3.68
C VAL A 73 8.30 -24.61 -4.32
N LEU A 74 7.89 -24.96 -5.54
CA LEU A 74 8.51 -26.07 -6.29
C LEU A 74 9.99 -25.80 -6.60
N ASP A 75 10.34 -24.58 -6.98
CA ASP A 75 11.74 -24.19 -7.20
C ASP A 75 12.55 -24.22 -5.89
N SER A 76 11.97 -23.75 -4.78
CA SER A 76 12.61 -23.85 -3.47
C SER A 76 12.82 -25.31 -3.02
N ILE A 77 11.89 -26.22 -3.34
CA ILE A 77 12.07 -27.65 -3.08
C ILE A 77 13.26 -28.21 -3.85
N ARG A 78 13.45 -27.75 -5.09
CA ARG A 78 14.58 -28.21 -5.93
C ARG A 78 15.93 -27.69 -5.45
N THR A 79 15.96 -26.44 -4.95
CA THR A 79 17.19 -25.75 -4.50
C THR A 79 17.56 -26.05 -3.06
N ASP A 80 16.59 -25.97 -2.14
CA ASP A 80 16.80 -26.01 -0.70
C ASP A 80 16.39 -27.35 -0.06
N GLY A 81 15.69 -28.20 -0.79
CA GLY A 81 15.12 -29.46 -0.32
C GLY A 81 13.78 -29.31 0.39
N LEU A 82 13.06 -30.44 0.55
CA LEU A 82 11.70 -30.49 1.08
C LEU A 82 11.57 -29.95 2.52
N VAL A 83 12.50 -30.33 3.41
CA VAL A 83 12.43 -29.98 4.84
C VAL A 83 12.63 -28.49 5.04
N ALA A 84 13.65 -27.90 4.41
CA ALA A 84 13.94 -26.47 4.51
C ALA A 84 12.82 -25.62 3.88
N THR A 85 12.27 -26.05 2.76
CA THR A 85 11.13 -25.38 2.11
C THR A 85 9.89 -25.45 2.99
N TYR A 86 9.58 -26.59 3.60
CA TYR A 86 8.44 -26.73 4.51
C TYR A 86 8.57 -25.76 5.72
N GLN A 87 9.75 -25.69 6.33
CA GLN A 87 10.02 -24.78 7.43
C GLN A 87 9.82 -23.31 7.00
N LYS A 88 10.41 -22.87 5.89
CA LYS A 88 10.24 -21.53 5.33
C LYS A 88 8.78 -21.18 5.06
N VAL A 89 8.01 -22.11 4.51
CA VAL A 89 6.57 -21.89 4.23
C VAL A 89 5.80 -21.78 5.54
N THR A 90 6.06 -22.65 6.52
CA THR A 90 5.36 -22.63 7.82
C THR A 90 5.67 -21.36 8.61
N GLU A 91 6.93 -20.92 8.67
CA GLU A 91 7.34 -19.66 9.30
C GLU A 91 6.68 -18.45 8.63
N ARG A 92 6.62 -18.45 7.28
CA ARG A 92 5.96 -17.38 6.53
C ARG A 92 4.45 -17.33 6.80
N LEU A 93 3.79 -18.46 6.95
CA LEU A 93 2.37 -18.53 7.27
C LEU A 93 2.08 -18.14 8.74
N ALA A 94 3.01 -18.42 9.65
CA ALA A 94 2.92 -18.04 11.05
C ALA A 94 3.17 -16.54 11.29
N THR A 95 3.86 -15.86 10.35
CA THR A 95 4.16 -14.43 10.48
C THR A 95 2.99 -13.60 9.96
N PRO A 96 2.39 -12.71 10.79
CA PRO A 96 1.32 -11.82 10.35
C PRO A 96 1.79 -10.93 9.19
N GLN A 97 1.02 -10.87 8.12
CA GLN A 97 1.33 -10.02 6.98
C GLN A 97 0.90 -8.58 7.25
N PRO A 98 1.80 -7.58 7.22
CA PRO A 98 1.42 -6.19 7.35
C PRO A 98 0.42 -5.76 6.26
N LEU A 99 -0.59 -5.00 6.66
CA LEU A 99 -1.56 -4.40 5.74
C LEU A 99 -1.18 -2.94 5.45
N GLY A 100 -1.72 -2.40 4.36
CA GLY A 100 -1.42 -1.06 3.89
C GLY A 100 -0.22 -1.00 2.92
N TYR A 101 -0.14 0.11 2.18
CA TYR A 101 0.96 0.39 1.25
C TYR A 101 1.02 1.86 0.82
N SER A 102 0.26 2.74 1.46
CA SER A 102 0.22 4.19 1.17
C SER A 102 -0.03 4.97 2.46
N LEU A 103 0.89 5.83 2.80
CA LEU A 103 0.85 6.62 4.03
C LEU A 103 1.52 7.99 3.86
N ALA A 104 1.31 8.87 4.86
CA ALA A 104 2.08 10.08 5.04
C ALA A 104 2.53 10.19 6.50
N GLY A 105 3.65 10.88 6.70
CA GLY A 105 4.23 11.03 8.02
C GLY A 105 5.40 11.99 8.06
N THR A 106 6.13 11.95 9.17
CA THR A 106 7.30 12.79 9.43
C THR A 106 8.53 11.92 9.61
N ILE A 107 9.63 12.29 9.00
CA ILE A 107 10.90 11.56 9.09
C ILE A 107 11.44 11.62 10.53
N LEU A 108 11.71 10.45 11.11
CA LEU A 108 12.39 10.29 12.40
C LEU A 108 13.87 10.03 12.26
N GLU A 109 14.28 9.30 11.19
CA GLU A 109 15.67 8.88 10.98
C GLU A 109 15.90 8.76 9.48
N VAL A 110 17.09 9.15 9.05
CA VAL A 110 17.56 9.08 7.65
C VAL A 110 18.78 8.18 7.62
N GLY A 111 18.72 7.10 6.88
CA GLY A 111 19.85 6.21 6.66
C GLY A 111 20.88 6.79 5.68
N GLU A 112 22.00 6.11 5.55
CA GLU A 112 23.01 6.43 4.54
C GLU A 112 22.38 6.35 3.13
N ASP A 113 22.95 7.06 2.15
CA ASP A 113 22.50 7.10 0.75
C ASP A 113 21.08 7.68 0.56
N CYS A 114 20.61 8.53 1.48
CA CYS A 114 19.30 9.18 1.44
C CYS A 114 19.40 10.70 1.30
N GLU A 115 20.25 11.19 0.38
CA GLU A 115 20.43 12.62 0.13
C GLU A 115 19.12 13.29 -0.25
N GLY A 116 18.95 14.55 0.22
CA GLY A 116 17.77 15.37 0.00
C GLY A 116 16.66 15.16 1.05
N PHE A 117 16.83 14.21 2.00
CA PHE A 117 15.94 14.02 3.13
C PHE A 117 16.58 14.42 4.44
N HIS A 118 15.78 14.90 5.40
CA HIS A 118 16.24 15.25 6.76
C HIS A 118 15.16 14.94 7.80
N VAL A 119 15.56 14.75 9.03
CA VAL A 119 14.64 14.54 10.17
C VAL A 119 13.68 15.72 10.29
N GLY A 120 12.40 15.43 10.57
CA GLY A 120 11.35 16.42 10.65
C GLY A 120 10.68 16.74 9.30
N MET A 121 11.21 16.29 8.16
CA MET A 121 10.58 16.49 6.85
C MET A 121 9.27 15.71 6.76
N ARG A 122 8.24 16.35 6.19
CA ARG A 122 6.93 15.73 5.90
C ARG A 122 7.04 14.97 4.58
N VAL A 123 6.63 13.69 4.60
CA VAL A 123 6.78 12.79 3.45
C VAL A 123 5.54 11.93 3.21
N ALA A 124 5.27 11.64 1.94
CA ALA A 124 4.38 10.57 1.53
C ALA A 124 5.21 9.34 1.13
N CYS A 125 4.72 8.16 1.50
CA CYS A 125 5.44 6.91 1.31
C CYS A 125 4.55 5.86 0.66
N GLY A 126 5.17 5.01 -0.16
CA GLY A 126 4.50 3.93 -0.85
C GLY A 126 5.20 2.58 -0.72
N GLY A 127 4.53 1.54 -1.22
CA GLY A 127 5.07 0.18 -1.29
C GLY A 127 4.81 -0.68 -0.07
N ALA A 128 5.30 -1.92 -0.11
CA ALA A 128 4.94 -2.96 0.86
C ALA A 128 5.36 -2.64 2.30
N THR A 129 6.39 -1.80 2.49
CA THR A 129 6.87 -1.37 3.81
C THR A 129 6.10 -0.16 4.36
N ALA A 130 5.36 0.56 3.51
CA ALA A 130 4.50 1.67 3.92
C ALA A 130 3.15 1.15 4.49
N SER A 131 3.23 0.32 5.52
CA SER A 131 2.12 -0.40 6.13
C SER A 131 1.37 0.44 7.17
N HIS A 132 0.21 -0.08 7.62
CA HIS A 132 -0.54 0.49 8.75
C HIS A 132 0.19 0.22 10.06
N ALA A 133 1.09 1.10 10.43
CA ALA A 133 1.90 1.02 11.64
C ALA A 133 2.15 2.41 12.24
N GLU A 134 2.58 2.49 13.48
CA GLU A 134 2.96 3.76 14.11
C GLU A 134 4.27 4.33 13.55
N VAL A 135 5.22 3.45 13.23
CA VAL A 135 6.49 3.79 12.62
C VAL A 135 6.84 2.76 11.57
N VAL A 136 7.37 3.19 10.45
CA VAL A 136 7.81 2.34 9.34
C VAL A 136 9.21 2.72 8.88
N ALA A 137 9.94 1.76 8.30
CA ALA A 137 11.14 2.04 7.52
C ALA A 137 10.83 1.78 6.04
N VAL A 138 11.04 2.79 5.20
CA VAL A 138 10.67 2.76 3.78
C VAL A 138 11.90 3.04 2.93
N PRO A 139 12.12 2.29 1.82
CA PRO A 139 13.19 2.59 0.88
C PRO A 139 13.09 4.01 0.34
N ARG A 140 14.19 4.71 0.23
CA ARG A 140 14.29 6.11 -0.25
C ARG A 140 13.54 6.37 -1.56
N ASN A 141 13.61 5.45 -2.52
CA ASN A 141 12.96 5.56 -3.83
C ASN A 141 11.41 5.45 -3.78
N LEU A 142 10.85 5.13 -2.62
CA LEU A 142 9.41 5.06 -2.36
C LEU A 142 8.93 6.16 -1.41
N VAL A 143 9.76 7.19 -1.18
CA VAL A 143 9.48 8.34 -0.31
C VAL A 143 9.56 9.61 -1.13
N VAL A 144 8.57 10.49 -0.99
CA VAL A 144 8.56 11.80 -1.64
C VAL A 144 8.23 12.90 -0.63
N PRO A 145 8.88 14.07 -0.69
CA PRO A 145 8.53 15.22 0.13
C PRO A 145 7.10 15.69 -0.14
N ILE A 146 6.38 16.05 0.91
CA ILE A 146 5.05 16.67 0.79
C ILE A 146 5.23 18.17 0.59
N PRO A 147 4.67 18.76 -0.49
CA PRO A 147 4.74 20.19 -0.73
C PRO A 147 4.16 21.00 0.43
N HIS A 148 4.65 22.23 0.60
CA HIS A 148 4.09 23.14 1.59
C HIS A 148 2.60 23.39 1.31
N GLY A 149 1.77 23.40 2.35
CA GLY A 149 0.34 23.62 2.24
C GLY A 149 -0.50 22.36 1.97
N VAL A 150 0.10 21.24 1.55
CA VAL A 150 -0.64 19.97 1.38
C VAL A 150 -0.85 19.31 2.74
N PRO A 151 -2.10 19.01 3.15
CA PRO A 151 -2.36 18.31 4.41
C PRO A 151 -1.84 16.86 4.39
N MET A 152 -1.47 16.33 5.57
CA MET A 152 -0.98 14.94 5.70
C MET A 152 -2.03 13.92 5.26
N HIS A 153 -3.30 14.14 5.58
CA HIS A 153 -4.39 13.22 5.22
C HIS A 153 -4.62 13.15 3.70
N ASP A 154 -4.39 14.24 2.96
CA ASP A 154 -4.45 14.21 1.50
C ASP A 154 -3.21 13.53 0.91
N ALA A 155 -2.03 13.81 1.47
CA ALA A 155 -0.78 13.22 1.03
C ALA A 155 -0.73 11.69 1.20
N CYS A 156 -1.51 11.12 2.14
CA CYS A 156 -1.64 9.66 2.29
C CYS A 156 -2.11 8.96 0.99
N PHE A 157 -2.83 9.65 0.11
CA PHE A 157 -3.34 9.11 -1.15
C PHE A 157 -2.30 9.11 -2.28
N ALA A 158 -1.11 9.67 -2.10
CA ALA A 158 -0.13 9.85 -3.17
C ALA A 158 0.19 8.57 -3.94
N THR A 159 0.42 7.45 -3.23
CA THR A 159 0.70 6.16 -3.88
C THR A 159 -0.52 5.63 -4.65
N LEU A 160 -1.72 5.74 -4.09
CA LEU A 160 -2.93 5.32 -4.79
C LEU A 160 -3.21 6.21 -6.00
N ALA A 161 -3.00 7.51 -5.89
CA ALA A 161 -3.19 8.45 -6.99
C ALA A 161 -2.18 8.28 -8.12
N SER A 162 -0.98 7.77 -7.83
CA SER A 162 0.02 7.49 -8.87
C SER A 162 -0.42 6.42 -9.87
N ILE A 163 -1.28 5.48 -9.44
CA ILE A 163 -1.78 4.40 -10.31
C ILE A 163 -2.69 4.95 -11.41
N PRO A 164 -3.80 5.66 -11.12
CA PRO A 164 -4.61 6.27 -12.17
C PRO A 164 -3.87 7.38 -12.93
N LEU A 165 -2.95 8.11 -12.30
CA LEU A 165 -2.10 9.07 -13.02
C LEU A 165 -1.26 8.38 -14.10
N HIS A 166 -0.69 7.21 -13.81
CA HIS A 166 0.02 6.41 -14.81
C HIS A 166 -0.92 5.97 -15.93
N ALA A 167 -2.11 5.46 -15.60
CA ALA A 167 -3.11 5.06 -16.60
C ALA A 167 -3.52 6.23 -17.52
N ILE A 168 -3.71 7.43 -16.97
CA ILE A 168 -4.03 8.66 -17.71
C ILE A 168 -2.90 9.00 -18.71
N ARG A 169 -1.64 8.88 -18.27
CA ARG A 169 -0.47 9.13 -19.14
C ARG A 169 -0.34 8.10 -20.25
N VAL A 170 -0.55 6.81 -19.94
CA VAL A 170 -0.51 5.73 -20.94
C VAL A 170 -1.68 5.85 -21.93
N GLY A 171 -2.84 6.31 -21.44
CA GLY A 171 -4.01 6.60 -22.28
C GLY A 171 -3.92 7.93 -23.02
N GLU A 172 -2.83 8.69 -22.87
CA GLU A 172 -2.58 9.98 -23.53
C GLU A 172 -3.72 10.98 -23.38
N VAL A 173 -4.39 10.96 -22.22
CA VAL A 173 -5.54 11.84 -21.95
C VAL A 173 -5.12 13.31 -22.00
N ALA A 174 -5.77 14.07 -22.85
CA ALA A 174 -5.48 15.48 -23.13
C ALA A 174 -6.69 16.40 -22.83
N ILE A 175 -6.43 17.70 -22.89
CA ILE A 175 -7.48 18.74 -22.74
C ILE A 175 -8.55 18.55 -23.81
N GLY A 176 -9.81 18.53 -23.38
CA GLY A 176 -10.98 18.40 -24.28
C GLY A 176 -11.40 16.96 -24.58
N ASP A 177 -10.61 15.96 -24.19
CA ASP A 177 -10.98 14.56 -24.36
C ASP A 177 -12.23 14.19 -23.56
N ARG A 178 -12.93 13.16 -24.06
CA ARG A 178 -14.07 12.53 -23.37
C ARG A 178 -13.61 11.23 -22.76
N VAL A 179 -13.59 11.17 -21.41
CA VAL A 179 -13.15 10.00 -20.66
C VAL A 179 -14.30 9.37 -19.93
N LEU A 180 -14.51 8.07 -20.11
CA LEU A 180 -15.48 7.27 -19.35
C LEU A 180 -14.74 6.48 -18.28
N VAL A 181 -15.09 6.71 -17.02
CA VAL A 181 -14.59 5.94 -15.85
C VAL A 181 -15.65 4.93 -15.42
N ILE A 182 -15.35 3.65 -15.57
CA ILE A 182 -16.22 2.54 -15.17
C ILE A 182 -15.81 2.05 -13.79
N GLY A 183 -16.69 2.22 -12.81
CA GLY A 183 -16.42 1.98 -11.39
C GLY A 183 -15.88 3.22 -10.67
N LEU A 184 -16.70 3.79 -9.77
CA LEU A 184 -16.39 4.98 -8.98
C LEU A 184 -16.03 4.64 -7.52
N GLY A 185 -15.36 3.50 -7.31
CA GLY A 185 -14.67 3.22 -6.06
C GLY A 185 -13.48 4.16 -5.86
N LEU A 186 -12.63 3.90 -4.85
CA LEU A 186 -11.48 4.75 -4.52
C LEU A 186 -10.61 5.10 -5.73
N MET A 187 -10.24 4.09 -6.54
CA MET A 187 -9.41 4.30 -7.73
C MET A 187 -10.14 5.09 -8.83
N GLY A 188 -11.44 4.81 -9.03
CA GLY A 188 -12.26 5.52 -10.00
C GLY A 188 -12.49 6.98 -9.62
N GLN A 189 -12.70 7.28 -8.34
CA GLN A 189 -12.78 8.67 -7.84
C GLN A 189 -11.48 9.44 -8.14
N LEU A 190 -10.32 8.84 -7.81
CA LEU A 190 -9.03 9.45 -8.10
C LEU A 190 -8.78 9.62 -9.61
N ALA A 191 -9.14 8.62 -10.42
CA ALA A 191 -9.02 8.70 -11.88
C ALA A 191 -9.89 9.81 -12.45
N ALA A 192 -11.16 9.86 -12.06
CA ALA A 192 -12.10 10.88 -12.52
C ALA A 192 -11.60 12.29 -12.18
N ARG A 193 -11.12 12.49 -10.94
CA ARG A 193 -10.58 13.78 -10.51
C ARG A 193 -9.33 14.18 -11.28
N LEU A 194 -8.38 13.24 -11.46
CA LEU A 194 -7.15 13.50 -12.20
C LEU A 194 -7.40 13.80 -13.68
N CYS A 195 -8.34 13.07 -14.34
CA CYS A 195 -8.76 13.38 -15.70
C CYS A 195 -9.39 14.78 -15.81
N ALA A 196 -10.24 15.16 -14.85
CA ALA A 196 -10.82 16.49 -14.82
C ALA A 196 -9.75 17.58 -14.64
N CYS A 197 -8.76 17.35 -13.75
CA CYS A 197 -7.59 18.24 -13.59
C CYS A 197 -6.73 18.33 -14.85
N ALA A 198 -6.67 17.27 -15.66
CA ALA A 198 -6.01 17.29 -16.98
C ALA A 198 -6.82 18.02 -18.07
N GLY A 199 -8.03 18.51 -17.76
CA GLY A 199 -8.88 19.25 -18.68
C GLY A 199 -9.79 18.36 -19.54
N ALA A 200 -9.93 17.08 -19.22
CA ALA A 200 -10.85 16.17 -19.90
C ALA A 200 -12.29 16.35 -19.40
N ARG A 201 -13.27 16.04 -20.27
CA ARG A 201 -14.67 15.90 -19.90
C ARG A 201 -14.91 14.47 -19.39
N VAL A 202 -15.17 14.33 -18.11
CA VAL A 202 -15.28 13.01 -17.45
C VAL A 202 -16.72 12.58 -17.31
N PHE A 203 -16.98 11.32 -17.65
CA PHE A 203 -18.23 10.61 -17.41
C PHE A 203 -17.90 9.43 -16.50
N GLY A 204 -18.66 9.26 -15.42
CA GLY A 204 -18.46 8.16 -14.48
C GLY A 204 -19.72 7.29 -14.37
N VAL A 205 -19.53 5.98 -14.25
CA VAL A 205 -20.62 5.03 -14.01
C VAL A 205 -20.26 4.07 -12.88
N ASP A 206 -21.20 3.87 -11.96
CA ASP A 206 -21.09 2.89 -10.87
C ASP A 206 -22.52 2.37 -10.55
N PRO A 207 -22.71 1.08 -10.25
CA PRO A 207 -24.00 0.56 -9.79
C PRO A 207 -24.44 1.15 -8.44
N ASP A 208 -23.48 1.62 -7.62
CA ASP A 208 -23.75 2.28 -6.35
C ASP A 208 -23.89 3.79 -6.57
N LYS A 209 -25.15 4.26 -6.47
CA LYS A 209 -25.49 5.68 -6.64
C LYS A 209 -24.71 6.59 -5.70
N SER A 210 -24.40 6.16 -4.47
CA SER A 210 -23.68 6.99 -3.50
C SER A 210 -22.28 7.35 -3.97
N ARG A 211 -21.62 6.48 -4.72
CA ARG A 211 -20.30 6.73 -5.33
C ARG A 211 -20.37 7.69 -6.49
N ALA A 212 -21.45 7.63 -7.29
CA ALA A 212 -21.69 8.58 -8.35
C ALA A 212 -21.97 9.98 -7.77
N ASP A 213 -22.83 10.06 -6.73
CA ASP A 213 -23.12 11.30 -6.03
C ASP A 213 -21.85 11.91 -5.37
N LEU A 214 -20.95 11.08 -4.83
CA LEU A 214 -19.66 11.54 -4.31
C LEU A 214 -18.78 12.12 -5.43
N ALA A 215 -18.72 11.49 -6.60
CA ALA A 215 -17.92 11.98 -7.71
C ALA A 215 -18.38 13.35 -8.23
N LEU A 216 -19.66 13.71 -8.05
CA LEU A 216 -20.23 15.01 -8.44
C LEU A 216 -19.90 16.13 -7.46
N GLN A 217 -19.38 15.82 -6.26
CA GLN A 217 -19.02 16.82 -5.23
C GLN A 217 -17.65 17.47 -5.45
N TRP A 218 -16.89 16.99 -6.39
CA TRP A 218 -15.54 17.47 -6.74
C TRP A 218 -15.57 18.51 -7.88
#